data_dae268f738d28bbd440712c3dcc75e12
#
_entry.id   dae268f738d28bbd440712c3dcc75e12
#
_cell.length_a   1.000
_cell.length_b   1.000
_cell.length_c   1.000
_cell.angle_alpha   90.00
_cell.angle_beta   90.00
_cell.angle_gamma   90.00
#
_symmetry.space_group_name_H-M   'P 1'
#
loop_
_entity.id
_entity.type
_entity.pdbx_description
1 polymer ?
#
loop_
_entity_poly.entity_id
_entity_poly.type
_entity_poly.pdbx_seq_one_letter_code
_entity_poly.pdbx_strand_id
1 'polypeptide(L)'
;LAGIGPGEAVRYGIFGDIHGNFDALEAVLAEMDKQNVDEALCLGDIVGYGAEPHRCIQKVREIGCICLAGNHDHAAIGKLDIDFFNLYAREAAVWTRAALEPEDREFLGSLGFVEHLPNFAVVHGSLHGPEMFNYISTIFDADLSFDALDKPLLFYGHTHIPLTFFDTKPMTYTMDAEIPVGDGTRTLVNVGSVGQPRDEDPRACFAIYDDAIGSVKITRVEYDVHQAAQKIIAAGLPEALAIRLEMGK
;
A
#
# COMPACT_ATOMS: atom_id res chain seq x y z
N LEU A 1 14.05 -16.10 4.42
CA LEU A 1 13.08 -16.12 5.50
C LEU A 1 13.11 -17.51 6.11
N ALA A 2 13.47 -17.62 7.39
CA ALA A 2 13.37 -18.85 8.16
C ALA A 2 11.88 -19.13 8.34
N GLY A 3 11.42 -20.32 7.93
CA GLY A 3 10.01 -20.70 8.08
C GLY A 3 9.58 -20.64 9.55
N ILE A 4 8.61 -19.79 9.85
CA ILE A 4 7.99 -19.65 11.16
C ILE A 4 7.23 -20.95 11.46
N GLY A 5 7.44 -21.52 12.65
CA GLY A 5 6.76 -22.73 13.06
C GLY A 5 5.27 -22.48 13.33
N PRO A 6 4.39 -23.51 13.20
CA PRO A 6 2.97 -23.33 13.49
C PRO A 6 2.75 -22.97 14.96
N GLY A 7 2.22 -21.77 15.22
CA GLY A 7 1.90 -21.24 16.55
C GLY A 7 2.91 -20.26 17.15
N GLU A 8 3.94 -19.86 16.41
CA GLU A 8 4.77 -18.72 16.78
C GLU A 8 4.06 -17.40 16.44
N ALA A 9 4.14 -16.42 17.34
CA ALA A 9 3.61 -15.10 17.15
C ALA A 9 4.39 -14.38 16.05
N VAL A 10 3.70 -13.73 15.11
CA VAL A 10 4.29 -13.06 13.95
C VAL A 10 3.97 -11.57 13.98
N ARG A 11 4.99 -10.76 13.77
CA ARG A 11 4.84 -9.32 13.57
C ARG A 11 4.93 -9.00 12.09
N TYR A 12 3.80 -8.62 11.50
CA TYR A 12 3.68 -8.28 10.09
C TYR A 12 3.92 -6.80 9.86
N GLY A 13 4.75 -6.44 8.86
CA GLY A 13 4.86 -5.10 8.30
C GLY A 13 4.04 -5.03 7.00
N ILE A 14 2.97 -4.25 6.99
CA ILE A 14 2.04 -4.20 5.87
C ILE A 14 2.10 -2.80 5.25
N PHE A 15 2.48 -2.72 3.98
CA PHE A 15 2.74 -1.48 3.27
C PHE A 15 2.26 -1.55 1.83
N GLY A 16 2.09 -0.41 1.18
CA GLY A 16 1.69 -0.32 -0.23
C GLY A 16 1.81 1.11 -0.73
N ASP A 17 1.29 1.35 -1.93
CA ASP A 17 1.25 2.69 -2.53
C ASP A 17 2.65 3.34 -2.49
N ILE A 18 3.67 2.57 -2.96
CA ILE A 18 5.09 2.97 -2.97
C ILE A 18 5.33 4.01 -4.04
N HIS A 19 4.65 3.87 -5.18
CA HIS A 19 4.61 4.84 -6.26
C HIS A 19 6.00 5.32 -6.72
N GLY A 20 6.95 4.39 -6.92
CA GLY A 20 8.27 4.74 -7.44
C GLY A 20 9.08 5.68 -6.53
N ASN A 21 8.70 5.85 -5.27
CA ASN A 21 9.40 6.65 -4.27
C ASN A 21 10.36 5.77 -3.46
N PHE A 22 11.56 5.61 -3.99
CA PHE A 22 12.55 4.71 -3.41
C PHE A 22 13.07 5.22 -2.07
N ASP A 23 13.19 6.54 -1.87
CA ASP A 23 13.65 7.13 -0.60
C ASP A 23 12.68 6.78 0.55
N ALA A 24 11.38 6.87 0.29
CA ALA A 24 10.34 6.50 1.25
C ALA A 24 10.35 4.98 1.53
N LEU A 25 10.51 4.15 0.49
CA LEU A 25 10.56 2.70 0.65
C LEU A 25 11.76 2.28 1.51
N GLU A 26 12.97 2.81 1.25
CA GLU A 26 14.15 2.50 2.07
C GLU A 26 13.94 2.89 3.53
N ALA A 27 13.35 4.05 3.79
CA ALA A 27 13.07 4.51 5.15
C ALA A 27 12.07 3.58 5.87
N VAL A 28 11.00 3.15 5.19
CA VAL A 28 10.01 2.21 5.75
C VAL A 28 10.65 0.86 6.06
N LEU A 29 11.43 0.30 5.15
CA LEU A 29 12.11 -0.99 5.38
C LEU A 29 13.10 -0.91 6.55
N ALA A 30 13.86 0.19 6.67
CA ALA A 30 14.75 0.42 7.80
C ALA A 30 13.99 0.55 9.13
N GLU A 31 12.79 1.12 9.12
CA GLU A 31 11.94 1.21 10.31
C GLU A 31 11.34 -0.15 10.67
N MET A 32 10.93 -0.97 9.68
CA MET A 32 10.48 -2.35 9.91
C MET A 32 11.56 -3.19 10.60
N ASP A 33 12.81 -3.08 10.17
CA ASP A 33 13.94 -3.77 10.81
C ASP A 33 14.10 -3.35 12.28
N LYS A 34 14.01 -2.05 12.60
CA LYS A 34 14.09 -1.55 13.98
C LYS A 34 12.92 -2.03 14.85
N GLN A 35 11.75 -2.20 14.24
CA GLN A 35 10.54 -2.68 14.92
C GLN A 35 10.48 -4.21 15.03
N ASN A 36 11.51 -4.92 14.55
CA ASN A 36 11.58 -6.39 14.51
C ASN A 36 10.35 -7.00 13.81
N VAL A 37 10.05 -6.51 12.60
CA VAL A 37 9.05 -7.12 11.72
C VAL A 37 9.58 -8.45 11.20
N ASP A 38 8.77 -9.52 11.32
CA ASP A 38 9.13 -10.87 10.92
C ASP A 38 8.80 -11.13 9.45
N GLU A 39 7.63 -10.67 9.01
CA GLU A 39 7.14 -10.83 7.64
C GLU A 39 6.64 -9.50 7.07
N ALA A 40 6.95 -9.24 5.80
CA ALA A 40 6.51 -8.05 5.07
C ALA A 40 5.47 -8.41 4.01
N LEU A 41 4.45 -7.54 3.83
CA LEU A 41 3.39 -7.68 2.83
C LEU A 41 3.24 -6.36 2.08
N CYS A 42 3.35 -6.41 0.74
CA CYS A 42 3.18 -5.26 -0.14
C CYS A 42 1.80 -5.30 -0.80
N LEU A 43 0.98 -4.28 -0.58
CA LEU A 43 -0.40 -4.20 -1.08
C LEU A 43 -0.50 -3.69 -2.53
N GLY A 44 0.61 -3.52 -3.24
CA GLY A 44 0.62 -3.05 -4.62
C GLY A 44 0.87 -1.55 -4.76
N ASP A 45 0.65 -1.06 -5.96
CA ASP A 45 1.04 0.28 -6.42
C ASP A 45 2.53 0.55 -6.12
N ILE A 46 3.37 -0.39 -6.57
CA ILE A 46 4.82 -0.31 -6.44
C ILE A 46 5.35 0.83 -7.32
N VAL A 47 4.70 1.06 -8.46
CA VAL A 47 5.10 2.06 -9.46
C VAL A 47 4.05 3.17 -9.65
N GLY A 48 4.32 4.12 -10.54
CA GLY A 48 3.49 5.28 -10.79
C GLY A 48 3.93 6.49 -9.97
N TYR A 49 3.62 7.70 -10.43
CA TYR A 49 3.91 9.01 -9.83
C TYR A 49 5.39 9.33 -9.62
N GLY A 50 6.14 8.49 -8.93
CA GLY A 50 7.54 8.73 -8.55
C GLY A 50 8.55 8.31 -9.61
N ALA A 51 9.80 8.71 -9.41
CA ALA A 51 10.84 8.70 -10.44
C ALA A 51 11.68 7.42 -10.49
N GLU A 52 11.53 6.48 -9.53
CA GLU A 52 12.43 5.32 -9.40
C GLU A 52 11.67 3.98 -9.42
N PRO A 53 10.78 3.73 -10.43
CA PRO A 53 9.95 2.52 -10.45
C PRO A 53 10.76 1.23 -10.48
N HIS A 54 11.81 1.16 -11.31
CA HIS A 54 12.69 -0.01 -11.42
C HIS A 54 13.37 -0.36 -10.09
N ARG A 55 13.91 0.66 -9.38
CA ARG A 55 14.54 0.44 -8.07
C ARG A 55 13.56 -0.07 -7.02
N CYS A 56 12.33 0.46 -7.00
CA CYS A 56 11.27 0.00 -6.11
C CYS A 56 10.92 -1.47 -6.37
N ILE A 57 10.74 -1.85 -7.64
CA ILE A 57 10.46 -3.24 -8.03
C ILE A 57 11.61 -4.15 -7.61
N GLN A 58 12.86 -3.79 -7.92
CA GLN A 58 14.02 -4.58 -7.53
C GLN A 58 14.07 -4.80 -6.02
N LYS A 59 13.84 -3.74 -5.23
CA LYS A 59 13.86 -3.82 -3.77
C LYS A 59 12.76 -4.73 -3.21
N VAL A 60 11.55 -4.60 -3.72
CA VAL A 60 10.41 -5.45 -3.32
C VAL A 60 10.68 -6.92 -3.65
N ARG A 61 11.28 -7.22 -4.81
CA ARG A 61 11.71 -8.58 -5.18
C ARG A 61 12.85 -9.10 -4.29
N GLU A 62 13.81 -8.23 -3.93
CA GLU A 62 14.95 -8.58 -3.08
C GLU A 62 14.51 -9.02 -1.68
N ILE A 63 13.57 -8.31 -1.07
CA ILE A 63 13.04 -8.66 0.26
C ILE A 63 12.15 -9.90 0.24
N GLY A 64 11.66 -10.32 -0.94
CA GLY A 64 10.91 -11.56 -1.11
C GLY A 64 9.56 -11.57 -0.39
N CYS A 65 8.93 -10.41 -0.19
CA CYS A 65 7.63 -10.30 0.47
C CYS A 65 6.49 -10.77 -0.45
N ILE A 66 5.36 -11.12 0.14
CA ILE A 66 4.10 -11.29 -0.58
C ILE A 66 3.71 -9.93 -1.17
N CYS A 67 3.43 -9.92 -2.48
CA CYS A 67 3.06 -8.70 -3.19
C CYS A 67 1.76 -8.87 -3.96
N LEU A 68 0.93 -7.83 -3.93
CA LEU A 68 -0.29 -7.72 -4.72
C LEU A 68 -0.14 -6.71 -5.85
N ALA A 69 -1.02 -6.79 -6.83
CA ALA A 69 -1.12 -5.81 -7.91
C ALA A 69 -1.95 -4.60 -7.45
N GLY A 70 -1.46 -3.39 -7.72
CA GLY A 70 -2.25 -2.17 -7.67
C GLY A 70 -2.69 -1.71 -9.06
N ASN A 71 -3.57 -0.70 -9.10
CA ASN A 71 -4.06 -0.16 -10.37
C ASN A 71 -2.96 0.56 -11.17
N HIS A 72 -2.01 1.21 -10.52
CA HIS A 72 -0.86 1.83 -11.21
C HIS A 72 0.12 0.78 -11.75
N ASP A 73 0.30 -0.35 -11.08
CA ASP A 73 1.09 -1.47 -11.61
C ASP A 73 0.47 -2.01 -12.90
N HIS A 74 -0.85 -2.24 -12.91
CA HIS A 74 -1.58 -2.67 -14.11
C HIS A 74 -1.61 -1.61 -15.20
N ALA A 75 -1.74 -0.33 -14.85
CA ALA A 75 -1.67 0.77 -15.80
C ALA A 75 -0.29 0.82 -16.47
N ALA A 76 0.80 0.67 -15.71
CA ALA A 76 2.16 0.72 -16.22
C ALA A 76 2.48 -0.40 -17.21
N ILE A 77 1.87 -1.57 -17.08
CA ILE A 77 2.05 -2.69 -18.01
C ILE A 77 0.97 -2.79 -19.09
N GLY A 78 0.02 -1.84 -19.12
CA GLY A 78 -1.03 -1.78 -20.15
C GLY A 78 -2.19 -2.75 -19.95
N LYS A 79 -2.35 -3.32 -18.75
CA LYS A 79 -3.49 -4.16 -18.37
C LYS A 79 -4.71 -3.37 -17.91
N LEU A 80 -4.54 -2.10 -17.55
CA LEU A 80 -5.62 -1.20 -17.14
C LEU A 80 -5.69 -0.01 -18.09
N ASP A 81 -6.90 0.38 -18.48
CA ASP A 81 -7.15 1.59 -19.26
C ASP A 81 -6.93 2.83 -18.38
N ILE A 82 -6.11 3.75 -18.88
CA ILE A 82 -5.75 4.99 -18.19
C ILE A 82 -6.61 6.20 -18.58
N ASP A 83 -7.62 6.03 -19.43
CA ASP A 83 -8.48 7.13 -19.89
C ASP A 83 -9.29 7.75 -18.75
N PHE A 84 -9.57 6.98 -17.70
CA PHE A 84 -10.26 7.45 -16.49
C PHE A 84 -9.31 8.04 -15.44
N PHE A 85 -7.99 7.98 -15.65
CA PHE A 85 -7.04 8.61 -14.75
C PHE A 85 -7.10 10.13 -14.88
N ASN A 86 -6.87 10.86 -13.78
CA ASN A 86 -6.63 12.30 -13.88
C ASN A 86 -5.37 12.59 -14.71
N LEU A 87 -5.22 13.83 -15.17
CA LEU A 87 -4.14 14.23 -16.07
C LEU A 87 -2.75 13.80 -15.58
N TYR A 88 -2.43 14.10 -14.33
CA TYR A 88 -1.09 13.82 -13.78
C TYR A 88 -0.84 12.32 -13.58
N ALA A 89 -1.84 11.58 -13.15
CA ALA A 89 -1.76 10.12 -13.02
C ALA A 89 -1.56 9.45 -14.39
N ARG A 90 -2.26 9.95 -15.44
CA ARG A 90 -2.10 9.45 -16.81
C ARG A 90 -0.69 9.73 -17.35
N GLU A 91 -0.20 10.96 -17.21
CA GLU A 91 1.15 11.33 -17.65
C GLU A 91 2.21 10.49 -16.93
N ALA A 92 2.07 10.31 -15.61
CA ALA A 92 2.96 9.46 -14.84
C ALA A 92 2.89 7.98 -15.26
N ALA A 93 1.69 7.44 -15.56
CA ALA A 93 1.55 6.07 -16.04
C ALA A 93 2.22 5.86 -17.40
N VAL A 94 2.11 6.82 -18.32
CA VAL A 94 2.78 6.78 -19.63
C VAL A 94 4.30 6.83 -19.45
N TRP A 95 4.80 7.74 -18.61
CA TRP A 95 6.21 7.86 -18.29
C TRP A 95 6.75 6.56 -17.64
N THR A 96 6.06 6.04 -16.62
CA THR A 96 6.43 4.79 -15.93
C THR A 96 6.48 3.63 -16.91
N ARG A 97 5.49 3.51 -17.81
CA ARG A 97 5.46 2.48 -18.86
C ARG A 97 6.70 2.52 -19.74
N ALA A 98 7.23 3.70 -20.06
CA ALA A 98 8.43 3.84 -20.86
C ALA A 98 9.72 3.54 -20.06
N ALA A 99 9.70 3.73 -18.74
CA ALA A 99 10.85 3.52 -17.86
C ALA A 99 11.04 2.05 -17.40
N LEU A 100 9.98 1.20 -17.52
CA LEU A 100 10.04 -0.20 -17.08
C LEU A 100 10.86 -1.08 -18.03
N GLU A 101 11.71 -1.91 -17.46
CA GLU A 101 12.41 -2.98 -18.14
C GLU A 101 11.49 -4.20 -18.40
N PRO A 102 11.84 -5.13 -19.31
CA PRO A 102 11.02 -6.32 -19.58
C PRO A 102 10.71 -7.17 -18.34
N GLU A 103 11.72 -7.40 -17.50
CA GLU A 103 11.58 -8.17 -16.25
C GLU A 103 10.69 -7.47 -15.21
N ASP A 104 10.64 -6.14 -15.19
CA ASP A 104 9.72 -5.39 -14.34
C ASP A 104 8.27 -5.65 -14.73
N ARG A 105 8.02 -5.63 -16.05
CA ARG A 105 6.67 -5.89 -16.61
C ARG A 105 6.22 -7.31 -16.33
N GLU A 106 7.13 -8.29 -16.43
CA GLU A 106 6.84 -9.69 -16.12
C GLU A 106 6.49 -9.84 -14.63
N PHE A 107 7.28 -9.24 -13.74
CA PHE A 107 7.02 -9.26 -12.31
C PHE A 107 5.66 -8.64 -11.96
N LEU A 108 5.41 -7.39 -12.38
CA LEU A 108 4.13 -6.72 -12.13
C LEU A 108 2.96 -7.49 -12.74
N GLY A 109 3.18 -8.14 -13.89
CA GLY A 109 2.18 -8.94 -14.57
C GLY A 109 1.83 -10.27 -13.89
N SER A 110 2.67 -10.74 -12.97
CA SER A 110 2.50 -11.98 -12.21
C SER A 110 1.79 -11.78 -10.86
N LEU A 111 1.62 -10.54 -10.40
CA LEU A 111 1.03 -10.23 -9.10
C LEU A 111 -0.47 -10.58 -9.06
N GLY A 112 -0.91 -11.15 -7.94
CA GLY A 112 -2.31 -11.43 -7.65
C GLY A 112 -3.05 -10.20 -7.09
N PHE A 113 -4.35 -10.32 -6.90
CA PHE A 113 -5.20 -9.23 -6.38
C PHE A 113 -5.46 -9.34 -4.89
N VAL A 114 -5.50 -10.53 -4.34
CA VAL A 114 -5.85 -10.83 -2.95
C VAL A 114 -4.96 -11.94 -2.44
N GLU A 115 -4.54 -11.84 -1.19
CA GLU A 115 -3.91 -12.94 -0.46
C GLU A 115 -4.69 -13.21 0.83
N HIS A 116 -4.94 -14.50 1.12
CA HIS A 116 -5.62 -14.94 2.32
C HIS A 116 -4.62 -15.60 3.26
N LEU A 117 -4.33 -14.96 4.37
CA LEU A 117 -3.55 -15.52 5.47
C LEU A 117 -4.48 -16.23 6.49
N PRO A 118 -3.96 -16.99 7.44
CA PRO A 118 -4.81 -17.74 8.38
C PRO A 118 -5.86 -16.86 9.09
N ASN A 119 -5.47 -15.68 9.59
CA ASN A 119 -6.29 -14.82 10.43
C ASN A 119 -6.73 -13.51 9.77
N PHE A 120 -6.22 -13.18 8.58
CA PHE A 120 -6.54 -11.94 7.88
C PHE A 120 -6.42 -12.12 6.37
N ALA A 121 -6.92 -11.13 5.64
CA ALA A 121 -6.70 -11.02 4.20
C ALA A 121 -6.05 -9.68 3.87
N VAL A 122 -5.45 -9.60 2.68
CA VAL A 122 -4.88 -8.36 2.14
C VAL A 122 -5.36 -8.15 0.71
N VAL A 123 -5.59 -6.89 0.35
CA VAL A 123 -6.03 -6.47 -0.97
C VAL A 123 -5.49 -5.06 -1.24
N HIS A 124 -5.33 -4.65 -2.50
CA HIS A 124 -4.95 -3.28 -2.78
C HIS A 124 -6.09 -2.29 -2.48
N GLY A 125 -7.25 -2.48 -3.09
CA GLY A 125 -8.45 -1.65 -2.89
C GLY A 125 -9.52 -2.38 -2.09
N SER A 126 -10.63 -2.76 -2.72
CA SER A 126 -11.76 -3.45 -2.09
C SER A 126 -11.77 -4.94 -2.41
N LEU A 127 -12.24 -5.78 -1.47
CA LEU A 127 -12.56 -7.19 -1.75
C LEU A 127 -13.78 -7.34 -2.66
N HIS A 128 -14.63 -6.32 -2.77
CA HIS A 128 -15.73 -6.31 -3.71
C HIS A 128 -15.21 -6.00 -5.12
N GLY A 129 -14.94 -7.04 -5.92
CA GLY A 129 -14.33 -6.94 -7.25
C GLY A 129 -12.87 -6.45 -7.19
N PRO A 130 -11.93 -7.23 -6.63
CA PRO A 130 -10.56 -6.78 -6.38
C PRO A 130 -9.83 -6.26 -7.63
N GLU A 131 -10.13 -6.85 -8.78
CA GLU A 131 -9.56 -6.48 -10.08
C GLU A 131 -10.07 -5.13 -10.61
N MET A 132 -11.13 -4.58 -10.02
CA MET A 132 -11.68 -3.26 -10.34
C MET A 132 -11.01 -2.13 -9.55
N PHE A 133 -10.23 -2.46 -8.54
CA PHE A 133 -9.53 -1.51 -7.68
C PHE A 133 -10.46 -0.44 -7.08
N ASN A 134 -11.65 -0.87 -6.61
CA ASN A 134 -12.60 0.05 -5.99
C ASN A 134 -12.03 0.64 -4.70
N TYR A 135 -12.33 1.92 -4.45
CA TYR A 135 -11.96 2.59 -3.20
C TYR A 135 -12.82 2.11 -2.03
N ILE A 136 -12.23 2.12 -0.82
CA ILE A 136 -12.97 2.04 0.44
C ILE A 136 -12.76 3.38 1.16
N SER A 137 -13.66 4.33 0.96
CA SER A 137 -13.59 5.69 1.50
C SER A 137 -14.79 6.05 2.36
N THR A 138 -15.89 5.29 2.24
CA THR A 138 -17.15 5.53 2.94
C THR A 138 -17.62 4.27 3.67
N ILE A 139 -18.55 4.43 4.61
CA ILE A 139 -19.22 3.31 5.29
C ILE A 139 -19.89 2.36 4.29
N PHE A 140 -20.43 2.88 3.19
CA PHE A 140 -21.03 2.06 2.14
C PHE A 140 -20.00 1.18 1.42
N ASP A 141 -18.84 1.73 1.08
CA ASP A 141 -17.75 0.96 0.44
C ASP A 141 -17.22 -0.11 1.40
N ALA A 142 -17.12 0.24 2.69
CA ALA A 142 -16.69 -0.69 3.73
C ALA A 142 -17.68 -1.85 3.89
N ASP A 143 -18.98 -1.59 3.85
CA ASP A 143 -20.04 -2.61 3.95
C ASP A 143 -19.92 -3.65 2.82
N LEU A 144 -19.70 -3.20 1.58
CA LEU A 144 -19.46 -4.09 0.44
C LEU A 144 -18.20 -4.97 0.62
N SER A 145 -17.15 -4.42 1.21
CA SER A 145 -15.94 -5.21 1.52
C SER A 145 -16.14 -6.17 2.68
N PHE A 146 -16.90 -5.78 3.71
CA PHE A 146 -17.28 -6.69 4.81
C PHE A 146 -18.12 -7.86 4.34
N ASP A 147 -19.04 -7.64 3.38
CA ASP A 147 -19.84 -8.72 2.80
C ASP A 147 -18.99 -9.76 2.06
N ALA A 148 -17.88 -9.36 1.48
CA ALA A 148 -16.95 -10.24 0.78
C ALA A 148 -15.86 -10.86 1.71
N LEU A 149 -15.73 -10.35 2.95
CA LEU A 149 -14.66 -10.74 3.87
C LEU A 149 -15.04 -11.99 4.68
N ASP A 150 -14.27 -13.07 4.53
CA ASP A 150 -14.39 -14.33 5.28
C ASP A 150 -13.45 -14.41 6.50
N LYS A 151 -12.68 -13.34 6.77
CA LYS A 151 -11.71 -13.23 7.85
C LYS A 151 -12.12 -12.15 8.86
N PRO A 152 -11.57 -12.17 10.09
CA PRO A 152 -11.82 -11.11 11.07
C PRO A 152 -11.16 -9.77 10.70
N LEU A 153 -10.11 -9.76 9.87
CA LEU A 153 -9.31 -8.58 9.59
C LEU A 153 -8.93 -8.51 8.10
N LEU A 154 -9.01 -7.30 7.54
CA LEU A 154 -8.54 -6.97 6.20
C LEU A 154 -7.59 -5.79 6.26
N PHE A 155 -6.46 -5.88 5.55
CA PHE A 155 -5.61 -4.72 5.26
C PHE A 155 -5.77 -4.30 3.80
N TYR A 156 -5.85 -3.00 3.57
CA TYR A 156 -5.98 -2.42 2.23
C TYR A 156 -5.24 -1.07 2.13
N GLY A 157 -5.02 -0.56 0.92
CA GLY A 157 -4.35 0.71 0.61
C GLY A 157 -5.20 1.61 -0.29
N HIS A 158 -4.63 2.03 -1.42
CA HIS A 158 -5.27 2.69 -2.57
C HIS A 158 -5.81 4.11 -2.32
N THR A 159 -6.39 4.41 -1.15
CA THR A 159 -6.84 5.78 -0.84
C THR A 159 -5.68 6.68 -0.39
N HIS A 160 -4.58 6.10 0.06
CA HIS A 160 -3.41 6.73 0.68
C HIS A 160 -3.70 7.46 2.00
N ILE A 161 -4.82 7.19 2.61
CA ILE A 161 -5.26 7.78 3.88
C ILE A 161 -5.50 6.65 4.87
N PRO A 162 -4.73 6.56 5.97
CA PRO A 162 -4.97 5.55 6.98
C PRO A 162 -6.33 5.79 7.66
N LEU A 163 -7.19 4.77 7.55
CA LEU A 163 -8.55 4.80 8.06
C LEU A 163 -8.98 3.38 8.42
N THR A 164 -9.56 3.20 9.59
CA THR A 164 -10.03 1.89 10.05
C THR A 164 -11.54 1.90 10.19
N PHE A 165 -12.21 0.90 9.62
CA PHE A 165 -13.64 0.65 9.81
C PHE A 165 -13.86 -0.59 10.68
N PHE A 166 -14.89 -0.53 11.55
CA PHE A 166 -15.33 -1.63 12.41
C PHE A 166 -16.74 -2.05 12.05
N ASP A 167 -16.97 -3.34 11.85
CA ASP A 167 -18.30 -3.92 11.59
C ASP A 167 -19.16 -3.94 12.85
N THR A 168 -19.45 -2.76 13.36
CA THR A 168 -20.36 -2.52 14.50
C THR A 168 -21.74 -2.09 14.00
N LYS A 169 -22.73 -2.05 14.89
CA LYS A 169 -24.08 -1.59 14.56
C LYS A 169 -24.49 -0.42 15.45
N PRO A 170 -24.44 0.83 14.95
CA PRO A 170 -24.03 1.25 13.60
C PRO A 170 -22.53 1.04 13.36
N MET A 171 -22.12 0.93 12.08
CA MET A 171 -20.71 0.86 11.68
C MET A 171 -19.96 2.10 12.18
N THR A 172 -18.76 1.89 12.70
CA THR A 172 -17.91 2.96 13.22
C THR A 172 -16.55 2.97 12.50
N TYR A 173 -15.82 4.07 12.61
CA TYR A 173 -14.48 4.22 12.04
C TYR A 173 -13.59 5.08 12.95
N THR A 174 -12.28 4.95 12.76
CA THR A 174 -11.27 5.77 13.45
C THR A 174 -10.07 6.05 12.55
N MET A 175 -9.34 7.12 12.85
CA MET A 175 -8.02 7.43 12.29
C MET A 175 -6.91 7.33 13.38
N ASP A 176 -7.21 6.67 14.48
CA ASP A 176 -6.22 6.46 15.53
C ASP A 176 -5.05 5.60 15.02
N ALA A 177 -3.86 5.88 15.53
CA ALA A 177 -2.66 5.16 15.14
C ALA A 177 -2.56 3.76 15.79
N GLU A 178 -3.24 3.51 16.90
CA GLU A 178 -3.23 2.23 17.60
C GLU A 178 -4.65 1.65 17.59
N ILE A 179 -4.80 0.46 17.00
CA ILE A 179 -6.08 -0.17 16.73
C ILE A 179 -6.06 -1.56 17.37
N PRO A 180 -6.83 -1.79 18.44
CA PRO A 180 -7.02 -3.15 18.98
C PRO A 180 -7.86 -3.96 17.99
N VAL A 181 -7.45 -5.20 17.72
CA VAL A 181 -8.16 -6.15 16.86
C VAL A 181 -8.26 -7.50 17.54
N GLY A 182 -9.18 -8.37 17.12
CA GLY A 182 -9.26 -9.73 17.67
C GLY A 182 -10.26 -9.92 18.82
N ASP A 183 -11.08 -8.92 19.13
CA ASP A 183 -12.18 -9.00 20.11
C ASP A 183 -13.47 -9.63 19.53
N GLY A 184 -13.41 -10.12 18.28
CA GLY A 184 -14.54 -10.66 17.53
C GLY A 184 -15.19 -9.65 16.60
N THR A 185 -14.80 -8.38 16.62
CA THR A 185 -15.25 -7.36 15.68
C THR A 185 -14.46 -7.45 14.37
N ARG A 186 -15.14 -7.62 13.24
CA ARG A 186 -14.47 -7.56 11.94
C ARG A 186 -13.96 -6.15 11.67
N THR A 187 -12.75 -6.05 11.14
CA THR A 187 -12.05 -4.77 10.99
C THR A 187 -11.41 -4.64 9.62
N LEU A 188 -11.55 -3.47 8.98
CA LEU A 188 -10.82 -3.11 7.75
C LEU A 188 -9.83 -1.99 8.10
N VAL A 189 -8.54 -2.20 7.79
CA VAL A 189 -7.47 -1.24 8.11
C VAL A 189 -6.79 -0.77 6.83
N ASN A 190 -6.92 0.51 6.52
CA ASN A 190 -6.10 1.15 5.49
C ASN A 190 -4.71 1.46 6.06
N VAL A 191 -3.68 0.99 5.39
CA VAL A 191 -2.29 1.13 5.85
C VAL A 191 -1.65 2.47 5.50
N GLY A 192 -2.38 3.36 4.82
CA GLY A 192 -1.84 4.60 4.27
C GLY A 192 -0.99 4.36 3.02
N SER A 193 -0.05 5.24 2.74
CA SER A 193 0.83 5.17 1.57
C SER A 193 2.28 5.37 1.97
N VAL A 194 3.17 4.55 1.41
CA VAL A 194 4.61 4.73 1.54
C VAL A 194 5.06 5.96 0.74
N GLY A 195 4.70 6.02 -0.52
CA GLY A 195 5.31 6.94 -1.47
C GLY A 195 4.53 8.20 -1.78
N GLN A 196 3.21 8.26 -1.51
CA GLN A 196 2.38 9.43 -1.79
C GLN A 196 1.20 9.56 -0.79
N PRO A 197 1.44 9.85 0.49
CA PRO A 197 0.39 10.12 1.47
C PRO A 197 -0.54 11.26 1.03
N ARG A 198 -1.83 11.18 1.42
CA ARG A 198 -2.88 12.15 1.02
C ARG A 198 -3.71 12.66 2.20
N ASP A 199 -3.14 12.69 3.37
CA ASP A 199 -3.77 13.12 4.62
C ASP A 199 -3.07 14.31 5.26
N GLU A 200 -2.39 15.13 4.43
CA GLU A 200 -1.63 16.33 4.80
C GLU A 200 -0.36 16.06 5.64
N ASP A 201 0.04 14.79 5.76
CA ASP A 201 1.29 14.36 6.38
C ASP A 201 2.21 13.73 5.31
N PRO A 202 3.31 14.40 4.90
CA PRO A 202 4.18 13.90 3.83
C PRO A 202 5.05 12.70 4.25
N ARG A 203 5.06 12.33 5.53
CA ARG A 203 5.81 11.16 6.01
C ARG A 203 5.25 9.87 5.45
N ALA A 204 6.12 8.96 5.07
CA ALA A 204 5.73 7.62 4.65
C ALA A 204 4.87 6.92 5.71
N CYS A 205 3.90 6.12 5.28
CA CYS A 205 2.96 5.43 6.18
C CYS A 205 2.91 3.95 5.88
N PHE A 206 2.88 3.13 6.94
CA PHE A 206 2.66 1.69 6.88
C PHE A 206 2.04 1.17 8.18
N ALA A 207 1.55 -0.06 8.20
CA ALA A 207 1.00 -0.69 9.39
C ALA A 207 1.93 -1.78 9.92
N ILE A 208 1.99 -1.93 11.25
CA ILE A 208 2.54 -3.10 11.94
C ILE A 208 1.38 -3.83 12.59
N TYR A 209 1.19 -5.09 12.24
CA TYR A 209 0.24 -5.99 12.90
C TYR A 209 0.99 -7.02 13.75
N ASP A 210 0.74 -6.99 15.05
CA ASP A 210 1.27 -7.96 16.01
C ASP A 210 0.15 -8.96 16.36
N ASP A 211 0.23 -10.17 15.83
CA ASP A 211 -0.82 -11.17 15.99
C ASP A 211 -0.86 -11.79 17.39
N ALA A 212 0.24 -11.69 18.16
CA ALA A 212 0.30 -12.18 19.52
C ALA A 212 -0.60 -11.39 20.49
N ILE A 213 -0.64 -10.07 20.28
CA ILE A 213 -1.40 -9.16 21.16
C ILE A 213 -2.68 -8.64 20.52
N GLY A 214 -2.94 -8.96 19.26
CA GLY A 214 -4.10 -8.50 18.53
C GLY A 214 -4.12 -6.97 18.40
N SER A 215 -3.04 -6.38 17.90
CA SER A 215 -2.90 -4.94 17.76
C SER A 215 -2.33 -4.55 16.41
N VAL A 216 -2.91 -3.51 15.80
CA VAL A 216 -2.38 -2.86 14.60
C VAL A 216 -1.90 -1.46 14.99
N LYS A 217 -0.70 -1.10 14.53
CA LYS A 217 -0.12 0.23 14.70
C LYS A 217 0.15 0.86 13.35
N ILE A 218 -0.47 1.99 13.08
CA ILE A 218 -0.15 2.86 11.93
C ILE A 218 1.12 3.64 12.28
N THR A 219 2.15 3.50 11.47
CA THR A 219 3.48 4.06 11.71
C THR A 219 3.84 5.07 10.64
N ARG A 220 4.32 6.25 11.05
CA ARG A 220 4.83 7.30 10.17
C ARG A 220 6.34 7.34 10.21
N VAL A 221 6.96 7.43 9.03
CA VAL A 221 8.40 7.41 8.87
C VAL A 221 8.87 8.65 8.12
N GLU A 222 9.79 9.37 8.72
CA GLU A 222 10.45 10.50 8.07
C GLU A 222 11.45 10.01 7.02
N TYR A 223 11.48 10.69 5.87
CA TYR A 223 12.48 10.51 4.82
C TYR A 223 12.76 11.86 4.15
N ASP A 224 13.71 11.93 3.24
CA ASP A 224 13.99 13.17 2.51
C ASP A 224 12.96 13.41 1.40
N VAL A 225 11.80 13.96 1.79
CA VAL A 225 10.69 14.29 0.89
C VAL A 225 11.14 15.26 -0.21
N HIS A 226 11.99 16.24 0.15
CA HIS A 226 12.48 17.21 -0.81
C HIS A 226 13.35 16.56 -1.89
N GLN A 227 14.24 15.64 -1.50
CA GLN A 227 15.06 14.88 -2.44
C GLN A 227 14.17 14.04 -3.38
N ALA A 228 13.17 13.36 -2.87
CA ALA A 228 12.21 12.59 -3.67
C ALA A 228 11.45 13.51 -4.66
N ALA A 229 11.00 14.67 -4.22
CA ALA A 229 10.34 15.68 -5.06
C ALA A 229 11.27 16.19 -6.18
N GLN A 230 12.55 16.45 -5.88
CA GLN A 230 13.54 16.85 -6.88
C GLN A 230 13.79 15.77 -7.94
N LYS A 231 13.77 14.48 -7.54
CA LYS A 231 13.88 13.37 -8.50
C LYS A 231 12.70 13.33 -9.48
N ILE A 232 11.48 13.60 -9.00
CA ILE A 232 10.27 13.69 -9.84
C ILE A 232 10.47 14.76 -10.91
N ILE A 233 10.92 15.97 -10.52
CA ILE A 233 11.18 17.09 -11.43
C ILE A 233 12.30 16.73 -12.43
N ALA A 234 13.40 16.19 -11.93
CA ALA A 234 14.56 15.82 -12.76
C ALA A 234 14.24 14.73 -13.79
N ALA A 235 13.30 13.84 -13.48
CA ALA A 235 12.81 12.80 -14.37
C ALA A 235 11.87 13.33 -15.48
N GLY A 236 11.48 14.61 -15.43
CA GLY A 236 10.53 15.21 -16.36
C GLY A 236 9.07 14.80 -16.12
N LEU A 237 8.76 14.29 -14.95
CA LEU A 237 7.39 14.05 -14.48
C LEU A 237 6.69 15.39 -14.17
N PRO A 238 5.34 15.43 -14.11
CA PRO A 238 4.61 16.66 -13.80
C PRO A 238 5.05 17.28 -12.44
N GLU A 239 5.44 18.55 -12.43
CA GLU A 239 5.85 19.28 -11.22
C GLU A 239 4.79 19.23 -10.10
N ALA A 240 3.51 19.17 -10.49
CA ALA A 240 2.40 19.03 -9.57
C ALA A 240 2.52 17.78 -8.67
N LEU A 241 3.16 16.71 -9.13
CA LEU A 241 3.40 15.49 -8.34
C LEU A 241 4.44 15.75 -7.25
N ALA A 242 5.49 16.51 -7.54
CA ALA A 242 6.50 16.91 -6.56
C ALA A 242 5.88 17.81 -5.47
N ILE A 243 5.09 18.81 -5.87
CA ILE A 243 4.39 19.71 -4.94
C ILE A 243 3.43 18.93 -4.02
N ARG A 244 2.63 18.02 -4.61
CA ARG A 244 1.70 17.17 -3.84
C ARG A 244 2.43 16.31 -2.81
N LEU A 245 3.57 15.75 -3.18
CA LEU A 245 4.38 14.93 -2.28
C LEU A 245 4.85 15.73 -1.05
N GLU A 246 5.37 16.95 -1.27
CA GLU A 246 5.80 17.83 -0.17
C GLU A 246 4.64 18.27 0.74
N MET A 247 3.41 18.30 0.21
CA MET A 247 2.20 18.70 0.95
C MET A 247 1.47 17.51 1.59
N GLY A 248 1.83 16.28 1.30
CA GLY A 248 1.09 15.09 1.72
C GLY A 248 -0.31 15.01 1.07
N LYS A 249 -0.45 15.27 -0.26
CA LYS A 249 -1.74 15.40 -0.99
C LYS A 249 -1.81 14.58 -2.27
#